data_d0be6ad13368117f9da5c6e3f5d41b41
#
_entry.id   d0be6ad13368117f9da5c6e3f5d41b41
#
_cell.length_a   1.000
_cell.length_b   1.000
_cell.length_c   1.000
_cell.angle_alpha   90.00
_cell.angle_beta   90.00
_cell.angle_gamma   90.00
#
_symmetry.space_group_name_H-M   'P 1'
#
loop_
_entity.id
_entity.type
_entity.pdbx_description
1 polymer ?
#
loop_
_entity_poly.entity_id
_entity_poly.type
_entity_poly.pdbx_seq_one_letter_code
_entity_poly.pdbx_strand_id
1 'polypeptide(L)'
;MGLPGLYSVQMERQVLVTGAGSGIGRATARLLAQRGFRVYGGVRREEDAEALRAEGITPLFLDVTREEDLERAKEALRKGLYGLVANAGIAVAGPLELVPLAAFRQALEVNVLGAFATVKAFLPLLRPNRGRVVLMGSVSGLVALPLMGPYAASKFALEALADALRVELRPFGVRVSLIEPGSVATPIWERSLKAAEAYLEPPPPGTEGVYGRYLEVARRLAERNARRGLPPERVAEAVLKALESENPKARYLVAHPARIRETLLLRLLPAPWRDWLIAWFLG
;
A
#
# COMPACT_ATOMS: atom_id res chain seq x y z
N MET A 1 -44.01 -3.04 33.79
CA MET A 1 -44.00 -2.74 32.37
C MET A 1 -42.56 -2.42 31.99
N GLY A 2 -41.82 -3.36 31.43
CA GLY A 2 -40.44 -3.19 30.97
C GLY A 2 -40.43 -2.47 29.65
N LEU A 3 -39.61 -1.44 29.55
CA LEU A 3 -39.36 -0.75 28.30
C LEU A 3 -38.67 -1.73 27.30
N PRO A 4 -39.13 -1.81 26.05
CA PRO A 4 -38.48 -2.66 25.06
C PRO A 4 -37.10 -2.13 24.76
N GLY A 5 -36.12 -3.03 24.74
CA GLY A 5 -34.72 -2.75 24.52
C GLY A 5 -34.51 -1.90 23.29
N LEU A 6 -33.72 -0.85 23.47
CA LEU A 6 -33.06 -0.11 22.40
C LEU A 6 -32.23 -1.10 21.59
N TYR A 7 -32.77 -1.58 20.47
CA TYR A 7 -31.95 -2.19 19.43
C TYR A 7 -30.89 -1.18 19.03
N SER A 8 -29.68 -1.36 19.50
CA SER A 8 -28.53 -0.66 18.94
C SER A 8 -28.49 -1.04 17.47
N VAL A 9 -28.92 -0.15 16.60
CA VAL A 9 -28.67 -0.26 15.16
C VAL A 9 -27.18 -0.34 15.04
N GLN A 10 -26.67 -1.55 14.89
CA GLN A 10 -25.26 -1.80 14.67
C GLN A 10 -24.94 -1.11 13.34
N MET A 11 -24.36 0.11 13.42
CA MET A 11 -24.03 0.87 12.22
C MET A 11 -23.14 -0.01 11.34
N GLU A 12 -23.61 -0.25 10.12
CA GLU A 12 -22.92 -1.08 9.14
C GLU A 12 -21.52 -0.50 8.92
N ARG A 13 -20.48 -1.25 9.32
CA ARG A 13 -19.08 -0.81 9.23
C ARG A 13 -18.61 -0.81 7.77
N GLN A 14 -18.81 0.31 7.08
CA GLN A 14 -18.41 0.50 5.69
C GLN A 14 -16.90 0.77 5.60
N VAL A 15 -16.21 0.06 4.71
CA VAL A 15 -14.77 0.21 4.47
C VAL A 15 -14.50 0.35 2.98
N LEU A 16 -13.70 1.36 2.62
CA LEU A 16 -13.17 1.52 1.27
C LEU A 16 -11.74 0.96 1.22
N VAL A 17 -11.46 0.09 0.25
CA VAL A 17 -10.11 -0.43 -0.06
C VAL A 17 -9.74 0.01 -1.46
N THR A 18 -8.75 0.89 -1.62
CA THR A 18 -8.26 1.28 -2.95
C THR A 18 -7.31 0.23 -3.53
N GLY A 19 -7.30 0.07 -4.87
CA GLY A 19 -6.47 -0.94 -5.51
C GLY A 19 -6.88 -2.37 -5.17
N ALA A 20 -8.19 -2.63 -5.03
CA ALA A 20 -8.75 -3.90 -4.60
C ALA A 20 -8.79 -4.99 -5.70
N GLY A 21 -8.37 -4.67 -6.94
CA GLY A 21 -8.45 -5.62 -8.06
C GLY A 21 -7.47 -6.79 -7.97
N SER A 22 -6.41 -6.71 -7.16
CA SER A 22 -5.41 -7.78 -7.05
C SER A 22 -4.58 -7.70 -5.76
N GLY A 23 -3.78 -8.74 -5.52
CA GLY A 23 -2.76 -8.76 -4.46
C GLY A 23 -3.31 -8.45 -3.08
N ILE A 24 -2.60 -7.58 -2.34
CA ILE A 24 -2.95 -7.21 -0.96
C ILE A 24 -4.34 -6.58 -0.88
N GLY A 25 -4.68 -5.68 -1.81
CA GLY A 25 -5.97 -5.00 -1.82
C GLY A 25 -7.14 -5.97 -1.94
N ARG A 26 -7.06 -6.95 -2.86
CA ARG A 26 -8.11 -7.96 -3.03
C ARG A 26 -8.20 -8.91 -1.84
N ALA A 27 -7.06 -9.38 -1.33
CA ALA A 27 -7.04 -10.22 -0.12
C ALA A 27 -7.62 -9.49 1.09
N THR A 28 -7.32 -8.20 1.25
CA THR A 28 -7.88 -7.35 2.29
C THR A 28 -9.39 -7.20 2.14
N ALA A 29 -9.87 -6.83 0.95
CA ALA A 29 -11.29 -6.64 0.69
C ALA A 29 -12.09 -7.92 0.95
N ARG A 30 -11.58 -9.08 0.50
CA ARG A 30 -12.18 -10.40 0.75
C ARG A 30 -12.24 -10.72 2.25
N LEU A 31 -11.13 -10.58 2.97
CA LEU A 31 -11.10 -10.87 4.41
C LEU A 31 -12.06 -9.98 5.18
N LEU A 32 -12.13 -8.69 4.87
CA LEU A 32 -13.04 -7.76 5.53
C LEU A 32 -14.51 -8.11 5.26
N ALA A 33 -14.86 -8.48 4.02
CA ALA A 33 -16.22 -8.95 3.70
C ALA A 33 -16.60 -10.20 4.49
N GLN A 34 -15.70 -11.19 4.58
CA GLN A 34 -15.88 -12.39 5.39
C GLN A 34 -16.05 -12.10 6.90
N ARG A 35 -15.54 -10.96 7.37
CA ARG A 35 -15.66 -10.49 8.76
C ARG A 35 -16.85 -9.57 8.99
N GLY A 36 -17.78 -9.50 8.03
CA GLY A 36 -19.04 -8.76 8.15
C GLY A 36 -18.91 -7.25 7.95
N PHE A 37 -17.81 -6.76 7.37
CA PHE A 37 -17.73 -5.38 6.91
C PHE A 37 -18.46 -5.23 5.57
N ARG A 38 -19.11 -4.10 5.36
CA ARG A 38 -19.56 -3.71 4.03
C ARG A 38 -18.38 -3.10 3.27
N VAL A 39 -17.84 -3.85 2.32
CA VAL A 39 -16.61 -3.47 1.63
C VAL A 39 -16.90 -2.87 0.27
N TYR A 40 -16.28 -1.73 0.01
CA TYR A 40 -16.19 -1.09 -1.28
C TYR A 40 -14.77 -1.23 -1.80
N GLY A 41 -14.61 -1.82 -2.98
CA GLY A 41 -13.32 -2.07 -3.61
C GLY A 41 -13.06 -1.12 -4.78
N GLY A 42 -12.07 -0.23 -4.64
CA GLY A 42 -11.62 0.65 -5.72
C GLY A 42 -10.87 -0.12 -6.78
N VAL A 43 -11.33 -0.11 -8.02
CA VAL A 43 -10.76 -0.78 -9.20
C VAL A 43 -10.77 0.13 -10.41
N ARG A 44 -9.97 -0.22 -11.46
CA ARG A 44 -9.90 0.55 -12.69
C ARG A 44 -10.39 -0.20 -13.92
N ARG A 45 -10.61 -1.51 -13.81
CA ARG A 45 -11.01 -2.38 -14.93
C ARG A 45 -12.30 -3.12 -14.58
N GLU A 46 -13.13 -3.37 -15.60
CA GLU A 46 -14.39 -4.10 -15.42
C GLU A 46 -14.16 -5.55 -14.95
N GLU A 47 -13.13 -6.22 -15.46
CA GLU A 47 -12.82 -7.61 -15.05
C GLU A 47 -12.54 -7.70 -13.53
N ASP A 48 -11.83 -6.68 -12.98
CA ASP A 48 -11.59 -6.59 -11.55
C ASP A 48 -12.89 -6.31 -10.78
N ALA A 49 -13.80 -5.50 -11.35
CA ALA A 49 -15.10 -5.20 -10.75
C ALA A 49 -16.01 -6.43 -10.71
N GLU A 50 -16.08 -7.20 -11.80
CA GLU A 50 -16.84 -8.46 -11.86
C GLU A 50 -16.32 -9.47 -10.83
N ALA A 51 -15.00 -9.61 -10.72
CA ALA A 51 -14.39 -10.48 -9.74
C ALA A 51 -14.72 -10.08 -8.28
N LEU A 52 -14.79 -8.78 -7.98
CA LEU A 52 -15.19 -8.30 -6.66
C LEU A 52 -16.68 -8.55 -6.38
N ARG A 53 -17.56 -8.34 -7.37
CA ARG A 53 -19.02 -8.63 -7.23
C ARG A 53 -19.24 -10.10 -6.89
N ALA A 54 -18.53 -11.01 -7.55
CA ALA A 54 -18.61 -12.45 -7.27
C ALA A 54 -18.17 -12.82 -5.84
N GLU A 55 -17.36 -11.97 -5.20
CA GLU A 55 -16.90 -12.12 -3.81
C GLU A 55 -17.78 -11.34 -2.80
N GLY A 56 -18.91 -10.77 -3.22
CA GLY A 56 -19.80 -9.97 -2.36
C GLY A 56 -19.26 -8.59 -2.01
N ILE A 57 -18.30 -8.09 -2.76
CA ILE A 57 -17.67 -6.78 -2.56
C ILE A 57 -18.24 -5.79 -3.60
N THR A 58 -18.63 -4.61 -3.14
CA THR A 58 -19.15 -3.57 -4.04
C THR A 58 -17.98 -2.85 -4.76
N PRO A 59 -17.83 -2.98 -6.08
CA PRO A 59 -16.77 -2.29 -6.80
C PRO A 59 -17.10 -0.81 -6.98
N LEU A 60 -16.06 0.03 -6.90
CA LEU A 60 -16.09 1.43 -7.29
C LEU A 60 -15.00 1.69 -8.34
N PHE A 61 -15.36 2.28 -9.48
CA PHE A 61 -14.36 2.72 -10.46
C PHE A 61 -13.62 3.93 -9.89
N LEU A 62 -12.35 3.70 -9.53
CA LEU A 62 -11.55 4.65 -8.78
C LEU A 62 -10.08 4.58 -9.20
N ASP A 63 -9.64 5.61 -9.91
CA ASP A 63 -8.23 5.94 -10.04
C ASP A 63 -7.89 7.03 -9.02
N VAL A 64 -6.98 6.73 -8.09
CA VAL A 64 -6.62 7.64 -6.98
C VAL A 64 -5.91 8.91 -7.44
N THR A 65 -5.47 8.97 -8.70
CA THR A 65 -4.85 10.14 -9.32
C THR A 65 -5.86 11.09 -9.98
N ARG A 66 -7.15 10.71 -10.00
CA ARG A 66 -8.22 11.48 -10.62
C ARG A 66 -9.19 12.00 -9.58
N GLU A 67 -9.26 13.31 -9.45
CA GLU A 67 -10.12 13.96 -8.47
C GLU A 67 -11.61 13.65 -8.69
N GLU A 68 -12.05 13.56 -9.96
CA GLU A 68 -13.42 13.22 -10.31
C GLU A 68 -13.82 11.81 -9.85
N ASP A 69 -12.88 10.87 -9.86
CA ASP A 69 -13.13 9.51 -9.39
C ASP A 69 -13.27 9.48 -7.87
N LEU A 70 -12.45 10.26 -7.15
CA LEU A 70 -12.53 10.41 -5.70
C LEU A 70 -13.88 11.04 -5.28
N GLU A 71 -14.33 12.10 -5.96
CA GLU A 71 -15.61 12.73 -5.64
C GLU A 71 -16.81 11.81 -5.95
N ARG A 72 -16.79 11.08 -7.06
CA ARG A 72 -17.84 10.07 -7.35
C ARG A 72 -17.88 8.96 -6.29
N ALA A 73 -16.72 8.47 -5.89
CA ALA A 73 -16.63 7.44 -4.85
C ALA A 73 -17.10 7.97 -3.49
N LYS A 74 -16.78 9.22 -3.16
CA LYS A 74 -17.25 9.89 -1.95
C LYS A 74 -18.78 10.02 -1.92
N GLU A 75 -19.41 10.40 -3.03
CA GLU A 75 -20.88 10.47 -3.12
C GLU A 75 -21.52 9.09 -2.93
N ALA A 76 -20.95 8.03 -3.50
CA ALA A 76 -21.43 6.67 -3.30
C ALA A 76 -21.37 6.21 -1.82
N LEU A 77 -20.45 6.81 -1.04
CA LEU A 77 -20.22 6.50 0.38
C LEU A 77 -20.79 7.52 1.35
N ARG A 78 -21.64 8.44 0.90
CA ARG A 78 -22.20 9.57 1.69
C ARG A 78 -22.87 9.17 3.01
N LYS A 79 -23.28 7.91 3.18
CA LYS A 79 -23.86 7.41 4.43
C LYS A 79 -22.84 7.29 5.59
N GLY A 80 -21.54 7.53 5.30
CA GLY A 80 -20.45 7.48 6.26
C GLY A 80 -19.48 6.35 5.99
N LEU A 81 -18.28 6.49 6.51
CA LEU A 81 -17.20 5.53 6.35
C LEU A 81 -16.58 5.21 7.71
N TYR A 82 -16.47 3.93 8.03
CA TYR A 82 -15.79 3.46 9.23
C TYR A 82 -14.29 3.33 9.00
N GLY A 83 -13.88 2.80 7.83
CA GLY A 83 -12.48 2.55 7.53
C GLY A 83 -12.10 2.89 6.10
N LEU A 84 -10.90 3.40 5.94
CA LEU A 84 -10.24 3.66 4.65
C LEU A 84 -8.92 2.91 4.60
N VAL A 85 -8.75 2.06 3.59
CA VAL A 85 -7.48 1.39 3.29
C VAL A 85 -6.91 1.97 1.99
N ALA A 86 -5.96 2.90 2.12
CA ALA A 86 -5.25 3.50 1.00
C ALA A 86 -4.13 2.55 0.56
N ASN A 87 -4.49 1.56 -0.28
CA ASN A 87 -3.62 0.48 -0.71
C ASN A 87 -3.14 0.63 -2.16
N ALA A 88 -3.84 1.38 -3.01
CA ALA A 88 -3.42 1.58 -4.39
C ALA A 88 -1.96 2.00 -4.49
N GLY A 89 -1.19 1.35 -5.37
CA GLY A 89 0.22 1.64 -5.53
C GLY A 89 0.85 0.88 -6.68
N ILE A 90 1.97 1.40 -7.15
CA ILE A 90 2.82 0.80 -8.19
C ILE A 90 4.26 0.70 -7.69
N ALA A 91 5.04 -0.20 -8.27
CA ALA A 91 6.47 -0.28 -8.04
C ALA A 91 7.20 0.15 -9.32
N VAL A 92 8.04 1.17 -9.18
CA VAL A 92 8.97 1.62 -10.21
C VAL A 92 10.37 1.23 -9.76
N ALA A 93 11.02 0.38 -10.53
CA ALA A 93 12.31 -0.23 -10.23
C ALA A 93 13.28 -0.08 -11.39
N GLY A 94 14.57 -0.03 -11.09
CA GLY A 94 15.66 0.07 -12.04
C GLY A 94 16.82 0.89 -11.50
N PRO A 95 18.00 0.84 -12.15
CA PRO A 95 19.11 1.76 -11.86
C PRO A 95 18.61 3.19 -11.99
N LEU A 96 18.86 4.04 -10.99
CA LEU A 96 18.30 5.41 -10.96
C LEU A 96 18.67 6.24 -12.19
N GLU A 97 19.87 6.05 -12.72
CA GLU A 97 20.32 6.72 -13.93
C GLU A 97 19.50 6.37 -15.18
N LEU A 98 18.94 5.15 -15.23
CA LEU A 98 18.14 4.65 -16.35
C LEU A 98 16.63 4.83 -16.17
N VAL A 99 16.20 5.31 -15.01
CA VAL A 99 14.77 5.55 -14.74
C VAL A 99 14.37 6.93 -15.27
N PRO A 100 13.49 7.02 -16.29
CA PRO A 100 13.05 8.33 -16.77
C PRO A 100 12.26 9.07 -15.70
N LEU A 101 12.39 10.39 -15.69
CA LEU A 101 11.73 11.26 -14.72
C LEU A 101 10.20 11.06 -14.71
N ALA A 102 9.61 10.74 -15.86
CA ALA A 102 8.17 10.47 -15.99
C ALA A 102 7.74 9.26 -15.15
N ALA A 103 8.52 8.17 -15.18
CA ALA A 103 8.23 6.97 -14.37
C ALA A 103 8.39 7.27 -12.86
N PHE A 104 9.39 8.06 -12.48
CA PHE A 104 9.55 8.48 -11.09
C PHE A 104 8.36 9.35 -10.63
N ARG A 105 7.95 10.35 -11.45
CA ARG A 105 6.76 11.16 -11.15
C ARG A 105 5.52 10.30 -10.98
N GLN A 106 5.32 9.31 -11.83
CA GLN A 106 4.18 8.39 -11.73
C GLN A 106 4.19 7.61 -10.41
N ALA A 107 5.37 7.17 -9.92
CA ALA A 107 5.46 6.51 -8.62
C ALA A 107 5.00 7.42 -7.48
N LEU A 108 5.42 8.70 -7.48
CA LEU A 108 4.99 9.68 -6.49
C LEU A 108 3.51 10.03 -6.63
N GLU A 109 3.04 10.20 -7.86
CA GLU A 109 1.65 10.54 -8.16
C GLU A 109 0.68 9.50 -7.61
N VAL A 110 0.93 8.22 -7.90
CA VAL A 110 0.04 7.14 -7.44
C VAL A 110 0.23 6.86 -5.95
N ASN A 111 1.49 6.64 -5.51
CA ASN A 111 1.76 6.11 -4.17
C ASN A 111 1.64 7.17 -3.07
N VAL A 112 1.93 8.43 -3.38
CA VAL A 112 1.99 9.52 -2.39
C VAL A 112 0.80 10.45 -2.55
N LEU A 113 0.70 11.13 -3.69
CA LEU A 113 -0.34 12.13 -3.93
C LEU A 113 -1.71 11.47 -4.00
N GLY A 114 -1.84 10.32 -4.68
CA GLY A 114 -3.07 9.55 -4.74
C GLY A 114 -3.54 9.04 -3.37
N ALA A 115 -2.61 8.55 -2.54
CA ALA A 115 -2.93 8.14 -1.17
C ALA A 115 -3.36 9.34 -0.31
N PHE A 116 -2.65 10.47 -0.40
CA PHE A 116 -2.99 11.70 0.32
C PHE A 116 -4.35 12.26 -0.15
N ALA A 117 -4.58 12.36 -1.46
CA ALA A 117 -5.84 12.82 -2.03
C ALA A 117 -7.02 11.95 -1.58
N THR A 118 -6.81 10.62 -1.59
CA THR A 118 -7.81 9.66 -1.07
C THR A 118 -8.13 9.95 0.40
N VAL A 119 -7.11 10.05 1.27
CA VAL A 119 -7.36 10.36 2.69
C VAL A 119 -8.11 11.68 2.83
N LYS A 120 -7.65 12.74 2.16
CA LYS A 120 -8.27 14.08 2.20
C LYS A 120 -9.74 14.05 1.78
N ALA A 121 -10.07 13.37 0.68
CA ALA A 121 -11.43 13.28 0.15
C ALA A 121 -12.40 12.58 1.11
N PHE A 122 -11.94 11.52 1.81
CA PHE A 122 -12.80 10.70 2.66
C PHE A 122 -12.79 11.09 4.16
N LEU A 123 -11.92 12.01 4.60
CA LEU A 123 -11.91 12.49 5.99
C LEU A 123 -13.28 13.00 6.49
N PRO A 124 -14.07 13.76 5.70
CA PRO A 124 -15.39 14.18 6.14
C PRO A 124 -16.35 13.04 6.48
N LEU A 125 -16.19 11.87 5.83
CA LEU A 125 -17.01 10.67 6.07
C LEU A 125 -16.48 9.82 7.24
N LEU A 126 -15.17 9.92 7.53
CA LEU A 126 -14.53 9.18 8.62
C LEU A 126 -14.71 9.86 10.00
N ARG A 127 -14.68 11.20 10.04
CA ARG A 127 -14.73 11.97 11.30
C ARG A 127 -15.97 11.66 12.16
N PRO A 128 -17.20 11.67 11.62
CA PRO A 128 -18.39 11.37 12.42
C PRO A 128 -18.36 10.01 13.11
N ASN A 129 -17.71 9.04 12.47
CA ASN A 129 -17.60 7.67 12.93
C ASN A 129 -16.34 7.39 13.77
N ARG A 130 -15.53 8.41 14.06
CA ARG A 130 -14.20 8.23 14.68
C ARG A 130 -13.42 7.11 13.98
N GLY A 131 -13.42 7.17 12.63
CA GLY A 131 -13.03 6.08 11.75
C GLY A 131 -11.56 5.70 11.81
N ARG A 132 -11.16 4.85 10.87
CA ARG A 132 -9.81 4.30 10.76
C ARG A 132 -9.23 4.61 9.38
N VAL A 133 -8.00 5.10 9.35
CA VAL A 133 -7.19 5.23 8.13
C VAL A 133 -6.04 4.23 8.20
N VAL A 134 -5.94 3.38 7.20
CA VAL A 134 -4.83 2.44 7.03
C VAL A 134 -4.10 2.79 5.75
N LEU A 135 -2.83 3.20 5.87
CA LEU A 135 -1.95 3.46 4.75
C LEU A 135 -1.11 2.23 4.45
N MET A 136 -0.91 1.91 3.17
CA MET A 136 -0.07 0.79 2.74
C MET A 136 1.35 1.27 2.45
N GLY A 137 2.20 1.19 3.47
CA GLY A 137 3.64 1.44 3.39
C GLY A 137 4.41 0.28 2.75
N SER A 138 5.63 0.08 3.21
CA SER A 138 6.53 -1.04 2.87
C SER A 138 7.76 -1.00 3.77
N VAL A 139 8.46 -2.12 3.95
CA VAL A 139 9.84 -2.14 4.50
C VAL A 139 10.78 -1.25 3.68
N SER A 140 10.47 -1.01 2.40
CA SER A 140 11.20 -0.04 1.56
C SER A 140 10.99 1.43 1.97
N GLY A 141 10.06 1.73 2.87
CA GLY A 141 9.93 3.02 3.55
C GLY A 141 10.85 3.17 4.76
N LEU A 142 11.49 2.09 5.20
CA LEU A 142 12.42 2.07 6.33
C LEU A 142 13.87 1.97 5.88
N VAL A 143 14.13 1.21 4.80
CA VAL A 143 15.45 1.01 4.21
C VAL A 143 15.33 1.04 2.69
N ALA A 144 16.05 1.94 2.04
CA ALA A 144 16.13 1.99 0.59
C ALA A 144 17.18 0.99 0.09
N LEU A 145 16.76 0.12 -0.83
CA LEU A 145 17.66 -0.81 -1.52
C LEU A 145 17.97 -0.27 -2.93
N PRO A 146 19.16 -0.55 -3.48
CA PRO A 146 19.46 -0.29 -4.87
C PRO A 146 18.39 -0.85 -5.81
N LEU A 147 18.19 -0.26 -6.95
CA LEU A 147 17.20 -0.60 -7.98
C LEU A 147 15.75 -0.33 -7.59
N MET A 148 15.50 0.09 -6.34
CA MET A 148 14.15 0.40 -5.84
C MET A 148 13.98 1.87 -5.46
N GLY A 149 14.87 2.75 -5.95
CA GLY A 149 14.94 4.17 -5.55
C GLY A 149 13.60 4.91 -5.60
N PRO A 150 12.90 4.98 -6.75
CA PRO A 150 11.62 5.71 -6.86
C PRO A 150 10.54 5.11 -5.97
N TYR A 151 10.47 3.79 -5.90
CA TYR A 151 9.52 3.10 -5.02
C TYR A 151 9.83 3.39 -3.55
N ALA A 152 11.09 3.24 -3.12
CA ALA A 152 11.50 3.52 -1.76
C ALA A 152 11.21 4.98 -1.38
N ALA A 153 11.56 5.96 -2.22
CA ALA A 153 11.25 7.36 -2.00
C ALA A 153 9.76 7.60 -1.75
N SER A 154 8.89 6.97 -2.55
CA SER A 154 7.44 7.05 -2.35
C SER A 154 6.98 6.45 -1.03
N LYS A 155 7.60 5.35 -0.57
CA LYS A 155 7.23 4.69 0.68
C LYS A 155 7.78 5.43 1.91
N PHE A 156 8.96 6.05 1.83
CA PHE A 156 9.45 6.98 2.86
C PHE A 156 8.55 8.20 3.01
N ALA A 157 8.02 8.73 1.91
CA ALA A 157 7.04 9.82 1.97
C ALA A 157 5.76 9.41 2.72
N LEU A 158 5.28 8.17 2.54
CA LEU A 158 4.13 7.66 3.27
C LEU A 158 4.37 7.50 4.78
N GLU A 159 5.62 7.20 5.21
CA GLU A 159 5.99 7.21 6.63
C GLU A 159 5.74 8.59 7.26
N ALA A 160 6.26 9.63 6.59
CA ALA A 160 6.09 11.00 7.04
C ALA A 160 4.61 11.44 7.06
N LEU A 161 3.85 11.11 6.01
CA LEU A 161 2.42 11.42 5.94
C LEU A 161 1.63 10.69 7.03
N ALA A 162 1.94 9.42 7.29
CA ALA A 162 1.27 8.64 8.34
C ALA A 162 1.53 9.25 9.73
N ASP A 163 2.75 9.69 10.00
CA ASP A 163 3.11 10.30 11.28
C ASP A 163 2.40 11.63 11.49
N ALA A 164 2.38 12.51 10.49
CA ALA A 164 1.66 13.78 10.54
C ALA A 164 0.15 13.57 10.72
N LEU A 165 -0.47 12.76 9.85
CA LEU A 165 -1.91 12.48 9.90
C LEU A 165 -2.34 11.88 11.23
N ARG A 166 -1.53 11.02 11.83
CA ARG A 166 -1.84 10.39 13.13
C ARG A 166 -2.00 11.41 14.24
N VAL A 167 -1.16 12.44 14.27
CA VAL A 167 -1.20 13.51 15.27
C VAL A 167 -2.33 14.49 14.96
N GLU A 168 -2.44 14.94 13.70
CA GLU A 168 -3.43 15.92 13.28
C GLU A 168 -4.88 15.40 13.39
N LEU A 169 -5.10 14.10 13.18
CA LEU A 169 -6.43 13.51 13.20
C LEU A 169 -6.86 13.02 14.60
N ARG A 170 -5.94 13.00 15.57
CA ARG A 170 -6.21 12.57 16.94
C ARG A 170 -7.34 13.36 17.61
N PRO A 171 -7.45 14.71 17.50
CA PRO A 171 -8.54 15.46 18.09
C PRO A 171 -9.93 15.08 17.57
N PHE A 172 -10.01 14.53 16.35
CA PHE A 172 -11.24 14.06 15.73
C PHE A 172 -11.57 12.59 16.07
N GLY A 173 -10.72 11.93 16.85
CA GLY A 173 -10.88 10.50 17.17
C GLY A 173 -10.57 9.55 16.00
N VAL A 174 -10.12 10.06 14.85
CA VAL A 174 -9.72 9.23 13.71
C VAL A 174 -8.35 8.62 13.99
N ARG A 175 -8.25 7.29 13.87
CA ARG A 175 -7.00 6.56 14.08
C ARG A 175 -6.29 6.31 12.76
N VAL A 176 -4.97 6.48 12.75
CA VAL A 176 -4.13 6.26 11.56
C VAL A 176 -3.10 5.18 11.85
N SER A 177 -3.05 4.15 11.00
CA SER A 177 -2.07 3.08 11.05
C SER A 177 -1.37 2.94 9.71
N LEU A 178 -0.08 2.60 9.75
CA LEU A 178 0.71 2.27 8.59
C LEU A 178 1.03 0.77 8.61
N ILE A 179 0.72 0.08 7.53
CA ILE A 179 1.11 -1.31 7.33
C ILE A 179 2.39 -1.31 6.49
N GLU A 180 3.40 -2.03 6.93
CA GLU A 180 4.74 -2.10 6.32
C GLU A 180 5.05 -3.53 5.87
N PRO A 181 4.51 -3.96 4.70
CA PRO A 181 4.81 -5.29 4.18
C PRO A 181 6.27 -5.41 3.76
N GLY A 182 6.84 -6.59 3.99
CA GLY A 182 8.05 -7.03 3.30
C GLY A 182 7.73 -7.57 1.90
N SER A 183 8.48 -8.60 1.47
CA SER A 183 8.16 -9.28 0.21
C SER A 183 6.86 -10.05 0.33
N VAL A 184 5.88 -9.72 -0.50
CA VAL A 184 4.56 -10.36 -0.59
C VAL A 184 4.39 -10.93 -1.99
N ALA A 185 3.87 -12.16 -2.10
CA ALA A 185 3.61 -12.83 -3.37
C ALA A 185 2.39 -12.19 -4.06
N THR A 186 2.63 -11.17 -4.87
CA THR A 186 1.60 -10.41 -5.58
C THR A 186 2.02 -10.11 -7.00
N PRO A 187 1.07 -9.81 -7.92
CA PRO A 187 1.36 -9.43 -9.30
C PRO A 187 2.18 -8.13 -9.45
N ILE A 188 2.45 -7.40 -8.38
CA ILE A 188 3.23 -6.15 -8.43
C ILE A 188 4.64 -6.39 -8.96
N TRP A 189 5.25 -7.51 -8.64
CA TRP A 189 6.61 -7.86 -9.05
C TRP A 189 6.72 -8.07 -10.57
N GLU A 190 5.81 -8.89 -11.11
CA GLU A 190 5.76 -9.16 -12.55
C GLU A 190 5.42 -7.88 -13.34
N ARG A 191 4.41 -7.12 -12.87
CA ARG A 191 4.03 -5.84 -13.49
C ARG A 191 5.16 -4.83 -13.44
N SER A 192 5.93 -4.79 -12.35
CA SER A 192 7.09 -3.88 -12.22
C SER A 192 8.19 -4.26 -13.20
N LEU A 193 8.51 -5.55 -13.36
CA LEU A 193 9.51 -6.01 -14.33
C LEU A 193 9.09 -5.66 -15.76
N LYS A 194 7.87 -6.03 -16.15
CA LYS A 194 7.33 -5.74 -17.49
C LYS A 194 7.29 -4.24 -17.77
N ALA A 195 6.94 -3.42 -16.77
CA ALA A 195 6.97 -1.97 -16.92
C ALA A 195 8.40 -1.44 -17.06
N ALA A 196 9.36 -1.98 -16.29
CA ALA A 196 10.76 -1.59 -16.38
C ALA A 196 11.34 -1.86 -17.77
N GLU A 197 11.03 -2.99 -18.39
CA GLU A 197 11.44 -3.31 -19.75
C GLU A 197 10.92 -2.28 -20.78
N ALA A 198 9.78 -1.65 -20.50
CA ALA A 198 9.15 -0.68 -21.40
C ALA A 198 9.64 0.76 -21.20
N TYR A 199 10.07 1.15 -19.97
CA TYR A 199 10.40 2.55 -19.69
C TYR A 199 11.89 2.82 -19.45
N LEU A 200 12.71 1.82 -19.08
CA LEU A 200 14.12 2.07 -18.79
C LEU A 200 14.84 2.60 -20.02
N GLU A 201 15.60 3.66 -19.80
CA GLU A 201 16.48 4.22 -20.82
C GLU A 201 17.67 3.29 -21.08
N PRO A 202 18.25 3.29 -22.29
CA PRO A 202 19.44 2.51 -22.57
C PRO A 202 20.61 3.00 -21.70
N PRO A 203 21.48 2.09 -21.24
CA PRO A 203 22.64 2.49 -20.45
C PRO A 203 23.62 3.35 -21.28
N PRO A 204 24.30 4.31 -20.63
CA PRO A 204 25.34 5.08 -21.28
C PRO A 204 26.44 4.18 -21.88
N PRO A 205 27.08 4.61 -23.00
CA PRO A 205 28.12 3.82 -23.64
C PRO A 205 29.25 3.43 -22.67
N GLY A 206 29.62 2.14 -22.67
CA GLY A 206 30.65 1.58 -21.81
C GLY A 206 30.18 1.16 -20.41
N THR A 207 28.89 1.34 -20.08
CA THR A 207 28.32 0.94 -18.77
C THR A 207 27.41 -0.28 -18.87
N GLU A 208 27.21 -0.83 -20.07
CA GLU A 208 26.26 -1.92 -20.37
C GLU A 208 26.50 -3.15 -19.49
N GLY A 209 27.76 -3.52 -19.27
CA GLY A 209 28.12 -4.67 -18.43
C GLY A 209 27.78 -4.50 -16.96
N VAL A 210 27.83 -3.27 -16.44
CA VAL A 210 27.48 -2.95 -15.05
C VAL A 210 25.96 -2.99 -14.90
N TYR A 211 25.25 -2.25 -15.73
CA TYR A 211 23.78 -2.18 -15.65
C TYR A 211 23.10 -3.50 -16.04
N GLY A 212 23.68 -4.26 -16.99
CA GLY A 212 23.21 -5.60 -17.31
C GLY A 212 23.19 -6.53 -16.09
N ARG A 213 24.25 -6.51 -15.29
CA ARG A 213 24.30 -7.28 -14.02
C ARG A 213 23.25 -6.79 -13.02
N TYR A 214 23.05 -5.49 -12.87
CA TYR A 214 22.04 -4.95 -11.98
C TYR A 214 20.62 -5.34 -12.39
N LEU A 215 20.31 -5.30 -13.67
CA LEU A 215 19.01 -5.72 -14.21
C LEU A 215 18.76 -7.22 -13.99
N GLU A 216 19.80 -8.05 -14.15
CA GLU A 216 19.72 -9.48 -13.86
C GLU A 216 19.43 -9.74 -12.38
N VAL A 217 20.11 -9.03 -11.46
CA VAL A 217 19.85 -9.12 -10.02
C VAL A 217 18.41 -8.67 -9.71
N ALA A 218 17.95 -7.57 -10.31
CA ALA A 218 16.57 -7.10 -10.14
C ALA A 218 15.55 -8.15 -10.56
N ARG A 219 15.76 -8.79 -11.72
CA ARG A 219 14.90 -9.87 -12.23
C ARG A 219 14.84 -11.05 -11.27
N ARG A 220 15.98 -11.56 -10.82
CA ARG A 220 16.06 -12.67 -9.85
C ARG A 220 15.37 -12.34 -8.53
N LEU A 221 15.54 -11.12 -8.04
CA LEU A 221 14.89 -10.66 -6.81
C LEU A 221 13.36 -10.59 -6.97
N ALA A 222 12.86 -10.04 -8.08
CA ALA A 222 11.44 -9.96 -8.36
C ALA A 222 10.81 -11.35 -8.50
N GLU A 223 11.42 -12.26 -9.24
CA GLU A 223 10.96 -13.65 -9.37
C GLU A 223 10.95 -14.38 -8.02
N ARG A 224 12.01 -14.22 -7.23
CA ARG A 224 12.07 -14.80 -5.88
C ARG A 224 10.95 -14.25 -5.00
N ASN A 225 10.70 -12.94 -5.03
CA ASN A 225 9.66 -12.30 -4.23
C ASN A 225 8.26 -12.72 -4.67
N ALA A 226 8.03 -12.88 -5.97
CA ALA A 226 6.78 -13.40 -6.50
C ALA A 226 6.48 -14.84 -6.04
N ARG A 227 7.52 -15.70 -5.96
CA ARG A 227 7.36 -17.12 -5.60
C ARG A 227 7.43 -17.39 -4.09
N ARG A 228 8.28 -16.67 -3.36
CA ARG A 228 8.60 -16.93 -1.93
C ARG A 228 8.19 -15.79 -1.00
N GLY A 229 7.47 -14.80 -1.50
CA GLY A 229 6.88 -13.74 -0.68
C GLY A 229 5.84 -14.29 0.29
N LEU A 230 5.54 -13.54 1.33
CA LEU A 230 4.41 -13.85 2.21
C LEU A 230 3.10 -13.87 1.41
N PRO A 231 2.14 -14.72 1.75
CA PRO A 231 0.80 -14.64 1.17
C PRO A 231 0.15 -13.29 1.51
N PRO A 232 -0.59 -12.68 0.55
CA PRO A 232 -1.27 -11.39 0.76
C PRO A 232 -2.22 -11.38 1.96
N GLU A 233 -2.76 -12.52 2.32
CA GLU A 233 -3.66 -12.74 3.45
C GLU A 233 -3.02 -12.34 4.78
N ARG A 234 -1.70 -12.53 4.93
CA ARG A 234 -0.97 -12.11 6.15
C ARG A 234 -0.97 -10.59 6.33
N VAL A 235 -0.93 -9.85 5.22
CA VAL A 235 -1.06 -8.39 5.25
C VAL A 235 -2.50 -7.99 5.52
N ALA A 236 -3.46 -8.66 4.91
CA ALA A 236 -4.89 -8.46 5.18
C ALA A 236 -5.25 -8.65 6.66
N GLU A 237 -4.67 -9.64 7.33
CA GLU A 237 -4.83 -9.84 8.78
C GLU A 237 -4.33 -8.66 9.61
N ALA A 238 -3.22 -8.03 9.21
CA ALA A 238 -2.71 -6.83 9.87
C ALA A 238 -3.63 -5.62 9.65
N VAL A 239 -4.17 -5.47 8.43
CA VAL A 239 -5.18 -4.43 8.13
C VAL A 239 -6.43 -4.65 8.98
N LEU A 240 -6.94 -5.88 9.06
CA LEU A 240 -8.10 -6.22 9.90
C LEU A 240 -7.86 -5.84 11.36
N LYS A 241 -6.69 -6.19 11.92
CA LYS A 241 -6.30 -5.81 13.29
C LYS A 241 -6.27 -4.30 13.48
N ALA A 242 -5.78 -3.55 12.49
CA ALA A 242 -5.75 -2.08 12.54
C ALA A 242 -7.17 -1.48 12.52
N LEU A 243 -8.10 -2.10 11.81
CA LEU A 243 -9.49 -1.66 11.73
C LEU A 243 -10.32 -2.05 12.97
N GLU A 244 -10.11 -3.24 13.54
CA GLU A 244 -10.92 -3.76 14.65
C GLU A 244 -10.44 -3.31 16.02
N SER A 245 -9.15 -3.03 16.19
CA SER A 245 -8.58 -2.65 17.48
C SER A 245 -9.13 -1.31 17.98
N GLU A 246 -9.49 -1.24 19.25
CA GLU A 246 -9.83 0.02 19.92
C GLU A 246 -8.62 0.97 19.97
N ASN A 247 -7.42 0.41 20.18
CA ASN A 247 -6.15 1.12 20.20
C ASN A 247 -5.18 0.52 19.18
N PRO A 248 -5.36 0.81 17.86
CA PRO A 248 -4.51 0.25 16.84
C PRO A 248 -3.08 0.77 16.97
N LYS A 249 -2.12 -0.09 16.63
CA LYS A 249 -0.71 0.32 16.56
C LYS A 249 -0.51 1.36 15.48
N ALA A 250 0.44 2.27 15.69
CA ALA A 250 0.87 3.23 14.67
C ALA A 250 1.44 2.52 13.43
N ARG A 251 2.18 1.42 13.63
CA ARG A 251 2.84 0.63 12.58
C ARG A 251 2.64 -0.86 12.76
N TYR A 252 2.46 -1.57 11.65
CA TYR A 252 2.37 -3.02 11.58
C TYR A 252 3.39 -3.53 10.56
N LEU A 253 4.55 -3.96 11.04
CA LEU A 253 5.59 -4.56 10.20
C LEU A 253 5.21 -6.02 9.91
N VAL A 254 4.97 -6.35 8.64
CA VAL A 254 4.47 -7.65 8.19
C VAL A 254 5.48 -8.29 7.23
N ALA A 255 6.43 -9.02 7.80
CA ALA A 255 7.47 -9.71 7.05
C ALA A 255 7.87 -11.01 7.78
N HIS A 256 8.68 -11.83 7.12
CA HIS A 256 9.29 -12.97 7.80
C HIS A 256 10.16 -12.47 8.97
N PRO A 257 10.16 -13.15 10.16
CA PRO A 257 10.87 -12.65 11.35
C PRO A 257 12.35 -12.32 11.13
N ALA A 258 13.07 -13.11 10.31
CA ALA A 258 14.45 -12.82 9.96
C ALA A 258 14.57 -11.50 9.18
N ARG A 259 13.66 -11.22 8.24
CA ARG A 259 13.65 -9.99 7.45
C ARG A 259 13.29 -8.77 8.29
N ILE A 260 12.42 -8.91 9.28
CA ILE A 260 12.12 -7.84 10.24
C ILE A 260 13.40 -7.43 10.96
N ARG A 261 14.15 -8.41 11.50
CA ARG A 261 15.43 -8.15 12.21
C ARG A 261 16.45 -7.49 11.30
N GLU A 262 16.64 -8.02 10.08
CA GLU A 262 17.54 -7.42 9.08
C GLU A 262 17.17 -5.96 8.78
N THR A 263 15.89 -5.68 8.50
CA THR A 263 15.42 -4.31 8.19
C THR A 263 15.68 -3.35 9.35
N LEU A 264 15.34 -3.75 10.57
CA LEU A 264 15.54 -2.92 11.75
C LEU A 264 17.04 -2.70 12.03
N LEU A 265 17.88 -3.72 11.86
CA LEU A 265 19.33 -3.60 11.99
C LEU A 265 19.89 -2.62 10.95
N LEU A 266 19.57 -2.82 9.67
CA LEU A 266 20.02 -1.93 8.60
C LEU A 266 19.57 -0.48 8.82
N ARG A 267 18.37 -0.25 9.38
CA ARG A 267 17.89 1.09 9.69
C ARG A 267 18.72 1.77 10.78
N LEU A 268 19.23 1.02 11.74
CA LEU A 268 20.01 1.55 12.88
C LEU A 268 21.49 1.72 12.55
N LEU A 269 22.00 1.09 11.50
CA LEU A 269 23.41 1.21 11.12
C LEU A 269 23.72 2.59 10.56
N PRO A 270 24.92 3.15 10.87
CA PRO A 270 25.45 4.29 10.15
C PRO A 270 25.52 4.03 8.65
N ALA A 271 25.27 5.07 7.82
CA ALA A 271 25.17 4.93 6.37
C ALA A 271 26.34 4.17 5.73
N PRO A 272 27.63 4.43 6.05
CA PRO A 272 28.74 3.71 5.41
C PRO A 272 28.72 2.19 5.65
N TRP A 273 28.35 1.76 6.87
CA TRP A 273 28.26 0.33 7.21
C TRP A 273 27.06 -0.35 6.53
N ARG A 274 25.94 0.36 6.52
CA ARG A 274 24.73 -0.10 5.81
C ARG A 274 24.99 -0.27 4.32
N ASP A 275 25.58 0.74 3.69
CA ASP A 275 25.85 0.75 2.25
C ASP A 275 26.84 -0.34 1.86
N TRP A 276 27.89 -0.56 2.68
CA TRP A 276 28.83 -1.65 2.50
C TRP A 276 28.14 -3.03 2.57
N LEU A 277 27.28 -3.27 3.57
CA LEU A 277 26.52 -4.51 3.68
C LEU A 277 25.59 -4.74 2.50
N ILE A 278 24.86 -3.70 2.07
CA ILE A 278 23.95 -3.78 0.93
C ILE A 278 24.75 -4.09 -0.35
N ALA A 279 25.86 -3.42 -0.57
CA ALA A 279 26.75 -3.67 -1.73
C ALA A 279 27.27 -5.11 -1.73
N TRP A 280 27.70 -5.62 -0.57
CA TRP A 280 28.20 -6.99 -0.43
C TRP A 280 27.13 -8.05 -0.76
N PHE A 281 25.87 -7.82 -0.43
CA PHE A 281 24.75 -8.71 -0.77
C PHE A 281 24.36 -8.67 -2.25
N LEU A 282 24.73 -7.62 -2.99
CA LEU A 282 24.41 -7.45 -4.41
C LEU A 282 25.55 -7.89 -5.35
N GLY A 283 26.78 -7.94 -4.85
CA GLY A 283 27.98 -8.35 -5.62
C GLY A 283 28.27 -9.79 -5.52
#